data_49b8ad3e0e94ac11a560f417f4e33603
#
_entry.id   49b8ad3e0e94ac11a560f417f4e33603
#
_cell.length_a   1.000
_cell.length_b   1.000
_cell.length_c   1.000
_cell.angle_alpha   90.00
_cell.angle_beta   90.00
_cell.angle_gamma   90.00
#
_symmetry.space_group_name_H-M   'P 1'
#
loop_
_entity.id
_entity.type
_entity.pdbx_description
1 polymer ?
#
loop_
_entity_poly.entity_id
_entity_poly.type
_entity_poly.pdbx_seq_one_letter_code
_entity_poly.pdbx_strand_id
1 'polypeptide(L)'
;VSKQRVAQHATSKGGRGARQRILDAAAELFYREGINATGVERLAAESSVSKRTLYQHFSSKAAVVEEYLRSIEQRVANPAAAVGQTPRERLLAVFDTPTAGGAPLRGCPFHNAAVEAAGGMPGVQEIVRATKRNFADGLTELARQAGAARPRLLGNQLAVLYEGAAALATSLDDSSSWAQARTAAETLIDQAIASRK
;
A
#
# COMPACT_ATOMS: atom_id res chain seq x y z
N VAL A 1 -58.08 13.38 19.80
CA VAL A 1 -56.64 13.63 19.94
C VAL A 1 -55.91 12.41 19.45
N SER A 2 -55.52 12.43 18.16
CA SER A 2 -54.86 11.29 17.45
C SER A 2 -53.37 11.42 17.59
N LYS A 3 -52.72 10.46 18.26
CA LYS A 3 -51.25 10.32 18.27
C LYS A 3 -50.81 9.56 17.00
N GLN A 4 -50.34 10.27 16.00
CA GLN A 4 -49.64 9.68 14.87
C GLN A 4 -48.26 9.18 15.35
N ARG A 5 -48.09 7.85 15.35
CA ARG A 5 -46.81 7.18 15.42
C ARG A 5 -46.06 7.44 14.11
N VAL A 6 -45.01 8.23 14.17
CA VAL A 6 -44.00 8.29 13.10
C VAL A 6 -43.16 7.01 13.18
N ALA A 7 -43.45 6.07 12.29
CA ALA A 7 -42.62 4.91 12.08
C ALA A 7 -41.32 5.35 11.37
N GLN A 8 -40.22 5.43 12.12
CA GLN A 8 -38.92 5.59 11.54
C GLN A 8 -38.55 4.31 10.75
N HIS A 9 -38.59 4.43 9.45
CA HIS A 9 -38.05 3.42 8.55
C HIS A 9 -36.53 3.33 8.77
N ALA A 10 -36.11 2.34 9.53
CA ALA A 10 -34.75 1.86 9.52
C ALA A 10 -34.48 1.24 8.15
N THR A 11 -33.99 2.02 7.20
CA THR A 11 -33.54 1.53 5.92
C THR A 11 -32.42 0.52 6.14
N SER A 12 -32.68 -0.73 5.81
CA SER A 12 -31.74 -1.84 5.75
C SER A 12 -30.50 -1.43 4.91
N LYS A 13 -29.44 -1.02 5.58
CA LYS A 13 -28.10 -0.80 4.97
C LYS A 13 -27.34 -2.13 4.79
N GLY A 14 -28.04 -3.21 4.54
CA GLY A 14 -27.45 -4.50 4.19
C GLY A 14 -27.31 -4.63 2.68
N GLY A 15 -26.11 -4.75 2.16
CA GLY A 15 -25.89 -4.95 0.75
C GLY A 15 -24.50 -4.52 0.28
N ARG A 16 -24.36 -4.17 -0.99
CA ARG A 16 -23.09 -3.76 -1.66
C ARG A 16 -22.29 -2.70 -0.87
N GLY A 17 -22.95 -1.83 -0.11
CA GLY A 17 -22.27 -0.88 0.76
C GLY A 17 -21.58 -1.47 2.00
N ALA A 18 -22.00 -2.63 2.52
CA ALA A 18 -21.39 -3.23 3.71
C ALA A 18 -19.96 -3.72 3.42
N ARG A 19 -19.74 -4.39 2.29
CA ARG A 19 -18.40 -4.86 1.87
C ARG A 19 -17.42 -3.69 1.76
N GLN A 20 -17.83 -2.59 1.15
CA GLN A 20 -16.97 -1.41 1.03
C GLN A 20 -16.66 -0.79 2.38
N ARG A 21 -17.64 -0.63 3.27
CA ARG A 21 -17.39 -0.11 4.62
C ARG A 21 -16.42 -0.97 5.43
N ILE A 22 -16.48 -2.31 5.26
CA ILE A 22 -15.51 -3.21 5.90
C ILE A 22 -14.10 -2.97 5.35
N LEU A 23 -13.94 -2.79 4.04
CA LEU A 23 -12.64 -2.51 3.43
C LEU A 23 -12.11 -1.13 3.80
N ASP A 24 -12.97 -0.12 3.91
CA ASP A 24 -12.57 1.23 4.33
C ASP A 24 -12.11 1.22 5.80
N ALA A 25 -12.86 0.56 6.68
CA ALA A 25 -12.46 0.36 8.07
C ALA A 25 -11.16 -0.44 8.20
N ALA A 26 -11.01 -1.49 7.39
CA ALA A 26 -9.78 -2.29 7.34
C ALA A 26 -8.58 -1.44 6.88
N ALA A 27 -8.76 -0.60 5.87
CA ALA A 27 -7.70 0.27 5.37
C ALA A 27 -7.18 1.24 6.45
N GLU A 28 -8.08 1.82 7.22
CA GLU A 28 -7.73 2.70 8.33
C GLU A 28 -7.09 1.94 9.50
N LEU A 29 -7.77 0.91 10.00
CA LEU A 29 -7.33 0.19 11.20
C LEU A 29 -6.04 -0.60 10.98
N PHE A 30 -5.91 -1.34 9.87
CA PHE A 30 -4.70 -2.10 9.58
C PHE A 30 -3.49 -1.20 9.37
N TYR A 31 -3.68 -0.04 8.78
CA TYR A 31 -2.58 0.91 8.62
C TYR A 31 -2.20 1.58 9.94
N ARG A 32 -3.15 2.01 10.77
CA ARG A 32 -2.89 2.75 12.01
C ARG A 32 -2.55 1.86 13.20
N GLU A 33 -3.28 0.79 13.40
CA GLU A 33 -3.19 -0.08 14.57
C GLU A 33 -2.39 -1.37 14.30
N GLY A 34 -2.30 -1.78 13.04
CA GLY A 34 -1.70 -3.03 12.59
C GLY A 34 -2.72 -4.15 12.37
N ILE A 35 -2.33 -5.13 11.56
CA ILE A 35 -3.19 -6.25 11.21
C ILE A 35 -3.45 -7.13 12.44
N ASN A 36 -2.41 -7.46 13.22
CA ASN A 36 -2.54 -8.37 14.35
C ASN A 36 -3.35 -7.76 15.50
N ALA A 37 -3.17 -6.48 15.79
CA ALA A 37 -3.90 -5.77 16.84
C ALA A 37 -5.38 -5.55 16.50
N THR A 38 -5.73 -5.51 15.22
CA THR A 38 -7.11 -5.29 14.77
C THR A 38 -7.91 -6.60 14.77
N GLY A 39 -8.78 -6.79 15.75
CA GLY A 39 -9.70 -7.95 15.82
C GLY A 39 -10.92 -7.80 14.89
N VAL A 40 -11.60 -8.92 14.63
CA VAL A 40 -12.83 -8.95 13.80
C VAL A 40 -13.95 -8.12 14.43
N GLU A 41 -14.04 -8.11 15.76
CA GLU A 41 -14.99 -7.30 16.52
C GLU A 41 -14.76 -5.80 16.28
N ARG A 42 -13.50 -5.37 16.28
CA ARG A 42 -13.09 -4.00 16.03
C ARG A 42 -13.43 -3.57 14.59
N LEU A 43 -13.16 -4.43 13.61
CA LEU A 43 -13.52 -4.21 12.20
C LEU A 43 -15.03 -4.10 12.02
N ALA A 44 -15.81 -4.97 12.64
CA ALA A 44 -17.28 -4.96 12.56
C ALA A 44 -17.86 -3.68 13.16
N ALA A 45 -17.37 -3.26 14.34
CA ALA A 45 -17.78 -2.02 14.99
C ALA A 45 -17.47 -0.79 14.15
N GLU A 46 -16.23 -0.66 13.65
CA GLU A 46 -15.80 0.49 12.84
C GLU A 46 -16.57 0.60 11.53
N SER A 47 -16.84 -0.54 10.88
CA SER A 47 -17.60 -0.59 9.62
C SER A 47 -19.13 -0.49 9.82
N SER A 48 -19.59 -0.35 11.06
CA SER A 48 -21.03 -0.35 11.41
C SER A 48 -21.79 -1.54 10.83
N VAL A 49 -21.22 -2.74 10.95
CA VAL A 49 -21.85 -4.01 10.56
C VAL A 49 -21.83 -5.00 11.72
N SER A 50 -22.67 -6.03 11.66
CA SER A 50 -22.58 -7.16 12.59
C SER A 50 -21.40 -8.07 12.21
N LYS A 51 -20.82 -8.79 13.17
CA LYS A 51 -19.84 -9.85 12.94
C LYS A 51 -20.36 -10.90 11.94
N ARG A 52 -21.65 -11.22 12.00
CA ARG A 52 -22.32 -12.11 11.04
C ARG A 52 -22.26 -11.53 9.63
N THR A 53 -22.56 -10.23 9.47
CA THR A 53 -22.50 -9.56 8.16
C THR A 53 -21.07 -9.53 7.62
N LEU A 54 -20.07 -9.30 8.48
CA LEU A 54 -18.67 -9.37 8.06
C LEU A 54 -18.33 -10.75 7.50
N TYR A 55 -18.68 -11.84 8.20
CA TYR A 55 -18.41 -13.19 7.73
C TYR A 55 -19.27 -13.63 6.53
N GLN A 56 -20.37 -12.95 6.22
CA GLN A 56 -21.09 -13.12 4.95
C GLN A 56 -20.33 -12.59 3.74
N HIS A 57 -19.48 -11.56 3.95
CA HIS A 57 -18.68 -10.95 2.89
C HIS A 57 -17.24 -11.48 2.78
N PHE A 58 -16.67 -11.92 3.90
CA PHE A 58 -15.29 -12.39 4.00
C PHE A 58 -15.21 -13.64 4.86
N SER A 59 -14.67 -14.72 4.30
CA SER A 59 -14.57 -16.02 5.00
C SER A 59 -13.71 -15.99 6.25
N SER A 60 -12.78 -15.04 6.34
CA SER A 60 -11.83 -14.92 7.45
C SER A 60 -11.26 -13.50 7.53
N LYS A 61 -10.56 -13.18 8.63
CA LYS A 61 -9.76 -11.95 8.74
C LYS A 61 -8.67 -11.92 7.66
N ALA A 62 -8.04 -13.05 7.35
CA ALA A 62 -7.05 -13.14 6.29
C ALA A 62 -7.63 -12.70 4.93
N ALA A 63 -8.85 -13.12 4.61
CA ALA A 63 -9.53 -12.68 3.39
C ALA A 63 -9.79 -11.17 3.35
N VAL A 64 -10.06 -10.53 4.50
CA VAL A 64 -10.15 -9.06 4.59
C VAL A 64 -8.80 -8.40 4.31
N VAL A 65 -7.72 -8.94 4.90
CA VAL A 65 -6.35 -8.43 4.69
C VAL A 65 -5.93 -8.57 3.22
N GLU A 66 -6.18 -9.71 2.61
CA GLU A 66 -5.87 -9.93 1.20
C GLU A 66 -6.56 -8.91 0.29
N GLU A 67 -7.85 -8.69 0.52
CA GLU A 67 -8.63 -7.75 -0.30
C GLU A 67 -8.23 -6.29 -0.04
N TYR A 68 -7.89 -5.96 1.20
CA TYR A 68 -7.29 -4.66 1.54
C TYR A 68 -6.01 -4.42 0.75
N LEU A 69 -5.08 -5.37 0.72
CA LEU A 69 -3.83 -5.23 -0.03
C LEU A 69 -4.07 -5.11 -1.54
N ARG A 70 -4.97 -5.93 -2.11
CA ARG A 70 -5.36 -5.80 -3.52
C ARG A 70 -5.96 -4.42 -3.83
N SER A 71 -6.75 -3.86 -2.91
CA SER A 71 -7.34 -2.53 -3.08
C SER A 71 -6.28 -1.42 -3.09
N ILE A 72 -5.18 -1.57 -2.35
CA ILE A 72 -4.05 -0.64 -2.38
C ILE A 72 -3.32 -0.78 -3.72
N GLU A 73 -3.02 -2.00 -4.15
CA GLU A 73 -2.33 -2.27 -5.43
C GLU A 73 -3.05 -1.61 -6.61
N GLN A 74 -4.37 -1.66 -6.64
CA GLN A 74 -5.19 -1.01 -7.68
C GLN A 74 -5.17 0.53 -7.63
N ARG A 75 -4.95 1.12 -6.45
CA ARG A 75 -4.92 2.58 -6.26
C ARG A 75 -3.53 3.18 -6.46
N VAL A 76 -2.48 2.41 -6.21
CA VAL A 76 -1.11 2.87 -6.44
C VAL A 76 -0.89 3.00 -7.94
N ALA A 77 -0.76 4.24 -8.40
CA ALA A 77 -0.44 4.50 -9.80
C ALA A 77 0.86 3.77 -10.16
N ASN A 78 0.83 3.01 -11.26
CA ASN A 78 2.05 2.42 -11.80
C ASN A 78 3.01 3.58 -12.20
N PRO A 79 4.18 3.71 -11.57
CA PRO A 79 5.15 4.75 -11.93
C PRO A 79 5.51 4.74 -13.42
N ALA A 80 5.39 3.58 -14.07
CA ALA A 80 5.60 3.43 -15.50
C ALA A 80 4.50 4.10 -16.37
N ALA A 81 3.36 4.45 -15.81
CA ALA A 81 2.22 5.01 -16.53
C ALA A 81 2.14 6.55 -16.50
N ALA A 82 3.08 7.25 -15.84
CA ALA A 82 3.07 8.71 -15.77
C ALA A 82 3.31 9.32 -17.17
N VAL A 83 2.33 10.08 -17.65
CA VAL A 83 2.37 10.74 -18.97
C VAL A 83 3.18 12.04 -18.85
N GLY A 84 4.01 12.35 -19.86
CA GLY A 84 4.74 13.61 -19.97
C GLY A 84 6.09 13.67 -19.25
N GLN A 85 6.50 12.63 -18.52
CA GLN A 85 7.81 12.55 -17.87
C GLN A 85 8.75 11.59 -18.62
N THR A 86 10.04 11.93 -18.66
CA THR A 86 11.08 11.01 -19.14
C THR A 86 11.21 9.79 -18.22
N PRO A 87 11.71 8.65 -18.73
CA PRO A 87 11.96 7.48 -17.87
C PRO A 87 12.86 7.77 -16.67
N ARG A 88 13.85 8.67 -16.81
CA ARG A 88 14.70 9.13 -15.67
C ARG A 88 13.88 9.88 -14.64
N GLU A 89 13.04 10.83 -15.04
CA GLU A 89 12.19 11.59 -14.12
C GLU A 89 11.21 10.68 -13.40
N ARG A 90 10.64 9.69 -14.07
CA ARG A 90 9.75 8.70 -13.45
C ARG A 90 10.47 7.83 -12.41
N LEU A 91 11.73 7.42 -12.67
CA LEU A 91 12.54 6.70 -11.68
C LEU A 91 12.77 7.55 -10.42
N LEU A 92 13.02 8.85 -10.58
CA LEU A 92 13.23 9.77 -9.45
C LEU A 92 11.93 10.08 -8.70
N ALA A 93 10.80 10.19 -9.40
CA ALA A 93 9.51 10.48 -8.79
C ALA A 93 9.04 9.38 -7.82
N VAL A 94 9.56 8.16 -7.94
CA VAL A 94 9.32 7.07 -6.98
C VAL A 94 9.79 7.45 -5.56
N PHE A 95 10.78 8.33 -5.46
CA PHE A 95 11.35 8.81 -4.20
C PHE A 95 10.80 10.15 -3.73
N ASP A 96 9.79 10.67 -4.39
CA ASP A 96 9.11 11.87 -3.91
C ASP A 96 8.44 11.56 -2.57
N THR A 97 8.62 12.48 -1.61
CA THR A 97 8.13 12.28 -0.25
C THR A 97 6.63 12.03 -0.25
N PRO A 98 6.15 10.92 0.31
CA PRO A 98 4.73 10.70 0.46
C PRO A 98 4.10 11.81 1.30
N THR A 99 3.07 12.47 0.80
CA THR A 99 2.31 13.46 1.56
C THR A 99 1.44 12.73 2.59
N ALA A 100 1.98 12.51 3.77
CA ALA A 100 1.20 12.07 4.91
C ALA A 100 0.40 13.29 5.39
N GLY A 101 -0.90 13.32 5.17
CA GLY A 101 -1.80 14.40 5.60
C GLY A 101 -1.92 14.54 7.14
N GLY A 102 -0.78 14.63 7.85
CA GLY A 102 -0.70 14.75 9.30
C GLY A 102 -0.85 13.45 10.08
N ALA A 103 -0.99 12.30 9.42
CA ALA A 103 -1.00 10.99 10.09
C ALA A 103 0.45 10.47 10.31
N PRO A 104 0.70 9.68 11.38
CA PRO A 104 2.00 9.06 11.59
C PRO A 104 2.44 8.25 10.39
N LEU A 105 3.73 8.32 10.03
CA LEU A 105 4.33 7.52 8.97
C LEU A 105 4.42 6.06 9.43
N ARG A 106 3.55 5.21 8.90
CA ARG A 106 3.51 3.76 9.22
C ARG A 106 4.22 2.89 8.18
N GLY A 107 4.95 3.51 7.27
CA GLY A 107 5.71 2.83 6.23
C GLY A 107 4.85 2.18 5.14
N CYS A 108 5.41 1.16 4.52
CA CYS A 108 4.75 0.46 3.44
C CYS A 108 3.73 -0.56 3.94
N PRO A 109 2.44 -0.48 3.58
CA PRO A 109 1.42 -1.45 4.00
C PRO A 109 1.76 -2.90 3.65
N PHE A 110 2.42 -3.14 2.52
CA PHE A 110 2.86 -4.48 2.12
C PHE A 110 4.02 -5.00 2.98
N HIS A 111 4.94 -4.13 3.39
CA HIS A 111 6.01 -4.51 4.33
C HIS A 111 5.41 -4.88 5.69
N ASN A 112 4.54 -4.04 6.23
CA ASN A 112 3.87 -4.30 7.50
C ASN A 112 3.09 -5.61 7.45
N ALA A 113 2.33 -5.86 6.37
CA ALA A 113 1.62 -7.11 6.18
C ALA A 113 2.56 -8.32 6.10
N ALA A 114 3.74 -8.20 5.47
CA ALA A 114 4.72 -9.29 5.42
C ALA A 114 5.20 -9.70 6.82
N VAL A 115 5.49 -8.72 7.67
CA VAL A 115 5.96 -8.95 9.05
C VAL A 115 4.84 -9.54 9.91
N GLU A 116 3.65 -8.96 9.85
CA GLU A 116 2.53 -9.34 10.70
C GLU A 116 1.85 -10.66 10.26
N ALA A 117 1.89 -11.00 8.96
CA ALA A 117 1.36 -12.26 8.44
C ALA A 117 2.34 -13.43 8.51
N ALA A 118 3.56 -13.21 9.03
CA ALA A 118 4.57 -14.25 9.13
C ALA A 118 4.04 -15.47 9.93
N GLY A 119 3.92 -16.61 9.25
CA GLY A 119 3.52 -17.88 9.87
C GLY A 119 2.01 -18.15 9.93
N GLY A 120 1.13 -17.21 9.55
CA GLY A 120 -0.32 -17.40 9.72
C GLY A 120 -1.23 -17.13 8.53
N MET A 121 -0.76 -16.39 7.51
CA MET A 121 -1.59 -15.94 6.39
C MET A 121 -0.86 -16.14 5.04
N PRO A 122 -0.82 -17.37 4.50
CA PRO A 122 -0.04 -17.66 3.27
C PRO A 122 -0.50 -16.87 2.05
N GLY A 123 -1.80 -16.64 1.88
CA GLY A 123 -2.33 -15.82 0.79
C GLY A 123 -1.88 -14.36 0.85
N VAL A 124 -1.80 -13.78 2.06
CA VAL A 124 -1.24 -12.44 2.27
C VAL A 124 0.23 -12.38 1.86
N GLN A 125 1.02 -13.38 2.26
CA GLN A 125 2.44 -13.45 1.89
C GLN A 125 2.65 -13.58 0.39
N GLU A 126 1.78 -14.33 -0.31
CA GLU A 126 1.84 -14.45 -1.76
C GLU A 126 1.58 -13.11 -2.47
N ILE A 127 0.54 -12.37 -2.04
CA ILE A 127 0.24 -11.03 -2.55
C ILE A 127 1.44 -10.10 -2.34
N VAL A 128 2.01 -10.08 -1.13
CA VAL A 128 3.16 -9.23 -0.83
C VAL A 128 4.35 -9.57 -1.73
N ARG A 129 4.68 -10.85 -1.89
CA ARG A 129 5.80 -11.27 -2.75
C ARG A 129 5.57 -10.86 -4.21
N ALA A 130 4.35 -11.06 -4.72
CA ALA A 130 3.98 -10.67 -6.08
C ALA A 130 4.12 -9.16 -6.28
N THR A 131 3.54 -8.35 -5.38
CA THR A 131 3.61 -6.88 -5.44
C THR A 131 5.05 -6.37 -5.39
N LYS A 132 5.90 -6.92 -4.50
CA LYS A 132 7.31 -6.50 -4.40
C LYS A 132 8.12 -6.89 -5.65
N ARG A 133 7.86 -8.04 -6.24
CA ARG A 133 8.49 -8.43 -7.53
C ARG A 133 8.05 -7.51 -8.66
N ASN A 134 6.74 -7.28 -8.79
CA ASN A 134 6.18 -6.39 -9.80
C ASN A 134 6.76 -4.97 -9.69
N PHE A 135 6.96 -4.47 -8.47
CA PHE A 135 7.59 -3.17 -8.23
C PHE A 135 9.04 -3.16 -8.73
N ALA A 136 9.86 -4.15 -8.38
CA ALA A 136 11.25 -4.25 -8.82
C ALA A 136 11.36 -4.44 -10.36
N ASP A 137 10.45 -5.23 -10.95
CA ASP A 137 10.37 -5.43 -12.40
C ASP A 137 9.96 -4.13 -13.11
N GLY A 138 9.03 -3.37 -12.56
CA GLY A 138 8.64 -2.04 -13.06
C GLY A 138 9.81 -1.04 -13.06
N LEU A 139 10.59 -1.01 -11.98
CA LEU A 139 11.82 -0.19 -11.92
C LEU A 139 12.88 -0.65 -12.93
N THR A 140 13.02 -1.96 -13.13
CA THR A 140 13.90 -2.53 -14.14
C THR A 140 13.50 -2.10 -15.54
N GLU A 141 12.23 -2.14 -15.86
CA GLU A 141 11.71 -1.70 -17.17
C GLU A 141 11.93 -0.19 -17.39
N LEU A 142 11.67 0.64 -16.38
CA LEU A 142 11.97 2.07 -16.44
C LEU A 142 13.48 2.34 -16.62
N ALA A 143 14.33 1.60 -15.92
CA ALA A 143 15.77 1.69 -16.06
C ALA A 143 16.23 1.33 -17.49
N ARG A 144 15.60 0.31 -18.11
CA ARG A 144 15.85 -0.07 -19.49
C ARG A 144 15.44 1.04 -20.46
N GLN A 145 14.28 1.64 -20.25
CA GLN A 145 13.78 2.78 -21.05
C GLN A 145 14.65 4.02 -20.89
N ALA A 146 15.22 4.25 -19.69
CA ALA A 146 16.17 5.33 -19.43
C ALA A 146 17.55 5.09 -20.07
N GLY A 147 17.81 3.92 -20.63
CA GLY A 147 19.08 3.57 -21.27
C GLY A 147 20.18 3.10 -20.31
N ALA A 148 19.86 2.61 -19.14
CA ALA A 148 20.84 2.07 -18.20
C ALA A 148 21.59 0.87 -18.82
N ALA A 149 22.91 0.79 -18.59
CA ALA A 149 23.75 -0.31 -19.09
C ALA A 149 23.40 -1.67 -18.46
N ARG A 150 22.96 -1.66 -17.19
CA ARG A 150 22.53 -2.84 -16.43
C ARG A 150 21.18 -2.61 -15.76
N PRO A 151 20.04 -2.63 -16.52
CA PRO A 151 18.74 -2.22 -16.02
C PRO A 151 18.26 -2.99 -14.78
N ARG A 152 18.48 -4.33 -14.77
CA ARG A 152 18.06 -5.18 -13.65
C ARG A 152 18.82 -4.86 -12.35
N LEU A 153 20.13 -4.59 -12.47
CA LEU A 153 20.93 -4.19 -11.31
C LEU A 153 20.41 -2.87 -10.74
N LEU A 154 20.23 -1.87 -11.61
CA LEU A 154 19.70 -0.57 -11.20
C LEU A 154 18.31 -0.69 -10.58
N GLY A 155 17.38 -1.41 -11.21
CA GLY A 155 16.03 -1.60 -10.69
C GLY A 155 16.03 -2.23 -9.30
N ASN A 156 16.85 -3.25 -9.06
CA ASN A 156 16.98 -3.88 -7.74
C ASN A 156 17.59 -2.93 -6.70
N GLN A 157 18.61 -2.14 -7.07
CA GLN A 157 19.21 -1.14 -6.17
C GLN A 157 18.21 -0.06 -5.77
N LEU A 158 17.43 0.44 -6.73
CA LEU A 158 16.39 1.41 -6.46
C LEU A 158 15.27 0.84 -5.58
N ALA A 159 14.88 -0.42 -5.77
CA ALA A 159 13.91 -1.09 -4.89
C ALA A 159 14.42 -1.18 -3.44
N VAL A 160 15.71 -1.53 -3.23
CA VAL A 160 16.32 -1.55 -1.89
C VAL A 160 16.35 -0.17 -1.25
N LEU A 161 16.71 0.88 -2.00
CA LEU A 161 16.69 2.26 -1.51
C LEU A 161 15.28 2.70 -1.10
N TYR A 162 14.28 2.37 -1.89
CA TYR A 162 12.88 2.67 -1.59
C TYR A 162 12.42 2.02 -0.28
N GLU A 163 12.68 0.73 -0.12
CA GLU A 163 12.31 0.00 1.10
C GLU A 163 13.06 0.56 2.32
N GLY A 164 14.35 0.90 2.17
CA GLY A 164 15.15 1.53 3.21
C GLY A 164 14.60 2.90 3.62
N ALA A 165 14.25 3.73 2.66
CA ALA A 165 13.66 5.05 2.93
C ALA A 165 12.34 4.93 3.70
N ALA A 166 11.45 4.03 3.27
CA ALA A 166 10.17 3.79 3.92
C ALA A 166 10.34 3.26 5.35
N ALA A 167 11.28 2.34 5.58
CA ALA A 167 11.56 1.77 6.89
C ALA A 167 12.14 2.82 7.85
N LEU A 168 13.10 3.62 7.40
CA LEU A 168 13.70 4.69 8.21
C LEU A 168 12.71 5.80 8.53
N ALA A 169 11.90 6.22 7.55
CA ALA A 169 10.85 7.21 7.78
C ALA A 169 9.89 6.78 8.89
N THR A 170 9.52 5.51 8.91
CA THR A 170 8.65 4.94 9.97
C THR A 170 9.37 4.86 11.31
N SER A 171 10.62 4.38 11.33
CA SER A 171 11.35 4.11 12.57
C SER A 171 11.77 5.38 13.28
N LEU A 172 12.02 6.46 12.55
CA LEU A 172 12.47 7.75 13.08
C LEU A 172 11.34 8.78 13.18
N ASP A 173 10.13 8.44 12.68
CA ASP A 173 9.02 9.38 12.48
C ASP A 173 9.47 10.66 11.75
N ASP A 174 10.33 10.46 10.73
CA ASP A 174 10.98 11.54 9.98
C ASP A 174 11.03 11.18 8.48
N SER A 175 10.51 12.09 7.65
CA SER A 175 10.48 11.92 6.20
C SER A 175 11.81 12.26 5.49
N SER A 176 12.82 12.73 6.18
CA SER A 176 14.12 13.14 5.59
C SER A 176 14.84 12.01 4.87
N SER A 177 14.60 10.75 5.26
CA SER A 177 15.11 9.55 4.60
C SER A 177 14.73 9.47 3.11
N TRP A 178 13.56 9.99 2.72
CA TRP A 178 13.13 10.04 1.32
C TRP A 178 14.00 10.96 0.48
N ALA A 179 14.34 12.16 0.99
CA ALA A 179 15.23 13.09 0.30
C ALA A 179 16.63 12.50 0.13
N GLN A 180 17.15 11.81 1.15
CA GLN A 180 18.45 11.13 1.10
C GLN A 180 18.44 10.00 0.09
N ALA A 181 17.40 9.17 0.07
CA ALA A 181 17.24 8.09 -0.89
C ALA A 181 17.12 8.63 -2.32
N ARG A 182 16.40 9.74 -2.52
CA ARG A 182 16.29 10.40 -3.83
C ARG A 182 17.66 10.86 -4.35
N THR A 183 18.48 11.47 -3.51
CA THR A 183 19.85 11.89 -3.89
C THR A 183 20.73 10.70 -4.26
N ALA A 184 20.66 9.61 -3.48
CA ALA A 184 21.39 8.38 -3.80
C ALA A 184 20.88 7.72 -5.10
N ALA A 185 19.55 7.69 -5.30
CA ALA A 185 18.94 7.18 -6.52
C ALA A 185 19.39 7.98 -7.75
N GLU A 186 19.43 9.31 -7.68
CA GLU A 186 19.91 10.17 -8.77
C GLU A 186 21.33 9.81 -9.18
N THR A 187 22.23 9.67 -8.22
CA THR A 187 23.62 9.25 -8.47
C THR A 187 23.69 7.89 -9.19
N LEU A 188 22.93 6.89 -8.70
CA LEU A 188 22.93 5.55 -9.30
C LEU A 188 22.36 5.55 -10.73
N ILE A 189 21.28 6.30 -10.95
CA ILE A 189 20.63 6.42 -12.26
C ILE A 189 21.59 7.05 -13.27
N ASP A 190 22.22 8.17 -12.91
CA ASP A 190 23.11 8.92 -13.80
C ASP A 190 24.39 8.11 -14.14
N GLN A 191 24.97 7.41 -13.16
CA GLN A 191 26.08 6.50 -13.40
C GLN A 191 25.70 5.35 -14.33
N ALA A 192 24.52 4.75 -14.12
CA ALA A 192 24.07 3.61 -14.91
C ALA A 192 23.77 3.99 -16.39
N ILE A 193 23.32 5.22 -16.63
CA ILE A 193 23.06 5.76 -17.96
C ILE A 193 24.38 6.16 -18.66
N ALA A 194 25.29 6.83 -17.93
CA ALA A 194 26.57 7.27 -18.47
C ALA A 194 27.51 6.10 -18.85
N SER A 195 27.40 4.96 -18.15
CA SER A 195 28.22 3.76 -18.40
C SER A 195 27.92 3.06 -19.74
N ARG A 196 26.94 3.53 -20.50
CA ARG A 196 26.59 3.00 -21.84
C ARG A 196 27.40 3.63 -22.97
N LYS A 197 28.15 4.73 -22.71
CA LYS A 197 29.04 5.37 -23.66
C LYS A 197 30.40 4.71 -23.65
#